data_abc6ce17a14c3332805496e3ecc5f9e4
#
_entry.id   abc6ce17a14c3332805496e3ecc5f9e4
#
_cell.length_a   1.000
_cell.length_b   1.000
_cell.length_c   1.000
_cell.angle_alpha   90.00
_cell.angle_beta   90.00
_cell.angle_gamma   90.00
#
_symmetry.space_group_name_H-M   'P 1'
#
loop_
_entity.id
_entity.type
_entity.pdbx_description
1 polymer ?
#
loop_
_entity_poly.entity_id
_entity_poly.type
_entity_poly.pdbx_seq_one_letter_code
_entity_poly.pdbx_strand_id
1 'polypeptide(L)'
;MSAQDRASAPSRLPATSPVTAPTAPPAAPELPPAGPAPTGHRAAAYFDLDKTILATSSTWALGTPMRRSGLISSRALAYGLIAQIPYLLVGAGTQRSSSLMEHLALMSAGISRRDLVEVVEGALTTAIEPAVYAEALDLIEGHRRAGHDVVVVSASISEMVAPIARLVGADRAVATHMEVGEDGLFTGRISRSMLHSEKVVALHEDAAAHGIDPARCWAYSDSISDEPMLSAVGHPVAVNPDRDLRRLAQERDWPVRDFARPVRLR
;
A
#
# COMPACT_ATOMS: atom_id res chain seq x y z
N MET A 1 21.71 -43.05 75.09
CA MET A 1 22.35 -43.62 73.87
C MET A 1 21.72 -42.99 72.69
N SER A 2 22.39 -42.05 72.15
CA SER A 2 22.55 -41.54 70.78
C SER A 2 21.48 -41.84 69.77
N ALA A 3 20.82 -40.80 69.30
CA ALA A 3 20.20 -40.73 67.94
C ALA A 3 20.66 -39.38 67.36
N GLN A 4 21.38 -39.43 66.28
CA GLN A 4 22.05 -38.34 65.61
C GLN A 4 21.08 -37.48 64.79
N ASP A 5 21.23 -36.19 64.96
CA ASP A 5 20.77 -35.10 64.11
C ASP A 5 21.21 -35.32 62.66
N ARG A 6 20.24 -35.22 61.71
CA ARG A 6 20.50 -34.98 60.31
C ARG A 6 19.87 -33.67 59.91
N ALA A 7 20.67 -32.63 59.89
CA ALA A 7 20.33 -31.36 59.32
C ALA A 7 20.17 -31.47 57.78
N SER A 8 19.01 -31.12 57.29
CA SER A 8 18.69 -30.99 55.86
C SER A 8 19.16 -29.62 55.39
N ALA A 9 20.05 -29.58 54.39
CA ALA A 9 20.49 -28.36 53.70
C ALA A 9 19.36 -27.76 52.82
N PRO A 10 19.24 -26.45 52.74
CA PRO A 10 18.24 -25.81 51.86
C PRO A 10 18.66 -25.92 50.38
N SER A 11 17.72 -26.42 49.56
CA SER A 11 17.81 -26.49 48.13
C SER A 11 17.91 -25.07 47.52
N ARG A 12 19.00 -24.79 46.80
CA ARG A 12 19.17 -23.56 46.01
C ARG A 12 18.29 -23.65 44.78
N LEU A 13 17.38 -22.69 44.61
CA LEU A 13 16.64 -22.42 43.36
C LEU A 13 17.65 -21.99 42.28
N PRO A 14 17.46 -22.43 41.01
CA PRO A 14 18.28 -21.98 39.89
C PRO A 14 18.03 -20.49 39.60
N ALA A 15 19.14 -19.77 39.39
CA ALA A 15 19.11 -18.37 39.00
C ALA A 15 18.39 -18.20 37.67
N THR A 16 17.38 -17.35 37.68
CA THR A 16 16.68 -16.89 36.45
C THR A 16 17.65 -16.06 35.61
N SER A 17 17.93 -16.53 34.39
CA SER A 17 18.68 -15.77 33.37
C SER A 17 17.98 -14.46 33.08
N PRO A 18 18.72 -13.35 32.88
CA PRO A 18 18.08 -12.09 32.53
C PRO A 18 17.41 -12.19 31.16
N VAL A 19 16.12 -11.91 31.13
CA VAL A 19 15.35 -11.70 29.88
C VAL A 19 15.96 -10.48 29.19
N THR A 20 16.60 -10.70 28.06
CA THR A 20 17.09 -9.63 27.19
C THR A 20 15.89 -8.80 26.74
N ALA A 21 15.89 -7.52 27.05
CA ALA A 21 14.89 -6.58 26.56
C ALA A 21 14.87 -6.60 25.03
N PRO A 22 13.68 -6.48 24.37
CA PRO A 22 13.61 -6.43 22.92
C PRO A 22 14.41 -5.23 22.43
N THR A 23 15.35 -5.50 21.53
CA THR A 23 16.15 -4.48 20.83
C THR A 23 15.19 -3.52 20.15
N ALA A 24 15.33 -2.23 20.40
CA ALA A 24 14.55 -1.19 19.73
C ALA A 24 14.66 -1.37 18.21
N PRO A 25 13.57 -1.19 17.44
CA PRO A 25 13.64 -1.26 15.99
C PRO A 25 14.68 -0.26 15.47
N PRO A 26 15.41 -0.58 14.38
CA PRO A 26 16.38 0.33 13.80
C PRO A 26 15.70 1.68 13.51
N ALA A 27 16.38 2.77 13.88
CA ALA A 27 15.90 4.11 13.63
C ALA A 27 15.52 4.24 12.15
N ALA A 28 14.35 4.82 11.88
CA ALA A 28 13.94 5.14 10.52
C ALA A 28 15.08 5.93 9.84
N PRO A 29 15.45 5.62 8.57
CA PRO A 29 16.36 6.51 7.84
C PRO A 29 15.74 7.91 7.91
N GLU A 30 16.51 8.85 8.46
CA GLU A 30 16.10 10.25 8.52
C GLU A 30 15.78 10.71 7.08
N LEU A 31 14.63 11.34 6.90
CA LEU A 31 14.42 12.14 5.70
C LEU A 31 15.56 13.14 5.65
N PRO A 32 16.25 13.32 4.49
CA PRO A 32 17.31 14.31 4.41
C PRO A 32 16.76 15.66 4.89
N PRO A 33 17.53 16.43 5.68
CA PRO A 33 17.09 17.73 6.17
C PRO A 33 16.67 18.58 4.97
N ALA A 34 15.56 19.31 5.12
CA ALA A 34 15.09 20.26 4.14
C ALA A 34 16.19 21.33 3.96
N GLY A 35 17.09 21.10 3.03
CA GLY A 35 18.04 22.10 2.56
C GLY A 35 17.28 23.17 1.76
N PRO A 36 17.84 24.41 1.63
CA PRO A 36 17.23 25.42 0.78
C PRO A 36 17.02 24.79 -0.61
N ALA A 37 15.78 24.90 -1.13
CA ALA A 37 15.42 24.35 -2.42
C ALA A 37 16.40 24.85 -3.48
N PRO A 38 17.24 23.97 -4.07
CA PRO A 38 18.08 24.41 -5.18
C PRO A 38 17.14 24.79 -6.32
N THR A 39 17.47 25.87 -7.00
CA THR A 39 16.85 26.32 -8.24
C THR A 39 16.94 25.20 -9.28
N GLY A 40 15.88 24.38 -9.40
CA GLY A 40 15.87 23.22 -10.29
C GLY A 40 14.82 22.22 -9.79
N HIS A 41 14.38 21.30 -10.40
CA HIS A 41 13.39 20.26 -10.31
C HIS A 41 12.85 19.92 -8.90
N ARG A 42 11.52 19.82 -8.80
CA ARG A 42 10.77 19.35 -7.62
C ARG A 42 11.05 17.86 -7.39
N ALA A 43 10.80 17.38 -6.19
CA ALA A 43 10.83 15.96 -5.84
C ALA A 43 9.43 15.48 -5.49
N ALA A 44 9.16 14.20 -5.66
CA ALA A 44 7.91 13.55 -5.28
C ALA A 44 8.16 12.24 -4.51
N ALA A 45 7.13 11.82 -3.78
CA ALA A 45 7.05 10.51 -3.16
C ALA A 45 5.86 9.75 -3.78
N TYR A 46 6.15 8.68 -4.49
CA TYR A 46 5.18 7.80 -5.14
C TYR A 46 4.88 6.62 -4.23
N PHE A 47 3.64 6.46 -3.84
CA PHE A 47 3.20 5.38 -2.97
C PHE A 47 2.26 4.43 -3.70
N ASP A 48 2.56 3.14 -3.69
CA ASP A 48 1.53 2.16 -3.94
C ASP A 48 0.48 2.20 -2.82
N LEU A 49 -0.74 1.75 -3.10
CA LEU A 49 -1.87 1.84 -2.18
C LEU A 49 -2.05 0.58 -1.35
N ASP A 50 -2.31 -0.55 -2.04
CA ASP A 50 -2.75 -1.80 -1.41
C ASP A 50 -1.58 -2.49 -0.71
N LYS A 51 -1.69 -2.77 0.61
CA LYS A 51 -0.64 -3.31 1.49
C LYS A 51 0.61 -2.41 1.68
N THR A 52 0.62 -1.23 1.07
CA THR A 52 1.65 -0.21 1.25
C THR A 52 1.15 0.95 2.10
N ILE A 53 0.12 1.69 1.68
CA ILE A 53 -0.60 2.67 2.52
C ILE A 53 -1.65 1.96 3.37
N LEU A 54 -2.39 1.02 2.77
CA LEU A 54 -3.41 0.23 3.45
C LEU A 54 -2.84 -1.11 3.93
N ALA A 55 -3.25 -1.58 5.10
CA ALA A 55 -2.91 -2.91 5.62
C ALA A 55 -3.59 -4.07 4.85
N THR A 56 -4.47 -3.75 3.92
CA THR A 56 -5.25 -4.70 3.11
C THR A 56 -5.42 -4.16 1.70
N SER A 57 -6.11 -4.90 0.81
CA SER A 57 -6.49 -4.32 -0.48
C SER A 57 -7.71 -3.41 -0.35
N SER A 58 -7.71 -2.32 -1.12
CA SER A 58 -8.84 -1.38 -1.24
C SER A 58 -10.12 -2.09 -1.68
N THR A 59 -10.02 -3.06 -2.59
CA THR A 59 -11.15 -3.90 -3.03
C THR A 59 -11.72 -4.73 -1.89
N TRP A 60 -10.86 -5.29 -1.02
CA TRP A 60 -11.31 -6.03 0.16
C TRP A 60 -12.02 -5.11 1.15
N ALA A 61 -11.42 -3.98 1.50
CA ALA A 61 -11.98 -3.01 2.45
C ALA A 61 -13.35 -2.49 2.00
N LEU A 62 -13.50 -2.19 0.70
CA LEU A 62 -14.73 -1.65 0.12
C LEU A 62 -15.77 -2.71 -0.28
N GLY A 63 -15.42 -3.98 -0.29
CA GLY A 63 -16.31 -5.06 -0.73
C GLY A 63 -17.62 -5.13 0.06
N THR A 64 -17.58 -4.98 1.38
CA THR A 64 -18.80 -4.96 2.22
C THR A 64 -19.65 -3.72 2.02
N PRO A 65 -19.11 -2.48 2.00
CA PRO A 65 -19.85 -1.28 1.61
C PRO A 65 -20.54 -1.42 0.24
N MET A 66 -19.82 -1.83 -0.80
CA MET A 66 -20.36 -2.02 -2.16
C MET A 66 -21.50 -3.04 -2.21
N ARG A 67 -21.37 -4.14 -1.45
CA ARG A 67 -22.46 -5.13 -1.35
C ARG A 67 -23.68 -4.59 -0.62
N ARG A 68 -23.47 -3.84 0.48
CA ARG A 68 -24.58 -3.26 1.27
C ARG A 68 -25.35 -2.21 0.49
N SER A 69 -24.68 -1.46 -0.37
CA SER A 69 -25.33 -0.47 -1.26
C SER A 69 -26.02 -1.12 -2.46
N GLY A 70 -25.82 -2.41 -2.70
CA GLY A 70 -26.41 -3.11 -3.87
C GLY A 70 -25.60 -2.93 -5.17
N LEU A 71 -24.47 -2.23 -5.16
CA LEU A 71 -23.61 -2.05 -6.35
C LEU A 71 -23.04 -3.37 -6.86
N ILE A 72 -22.72 -4.30 -5.95
CA ILE A 72 -22.26 -5.63 -6.30
C ILE A 72 -23.08 -6.71 -5.62
N SER A 73 -23.32 -7.81 -6.33
CA SER A 73 -23.99 -8.98 -5.75
C SER A 73 -23.05 -9.73 -4.80
N SER A 74 -23.64 -10.51 -3.87
CA SER A 74 -22.85 -11.39 -2.99
C SER A 74 -22.00 -12.41 -3.77
N ARG A 75 -22.46 -12.85 -4.95
CA ARG A 75 -21.71 -13.76 -5.84
C ARG A 75 -20.51 -13.03 -6.49
N ALA A 76 -20.70 -11.79 -6.93
CA ALA A 76 -19.63 -10.98 -7.48
C ALA A 76 -18.56 -10.67 -6.43
N LEU A 77 -18.96 -10.33 -5.21
CA LEU A 77 -18.04 -10.16 -4.09
C LEU A 77 -17.24 -11.43 -3.81
N ALA A 78 -17.93 -12.58 -3.66
CA ALA A 78 -17.27 -13.85 -3.42
C ALA A 78 -16.27 -14.23 -4.53
N TYR A 79 -16.64 -14.01 -5.80
CA TYR A 79 -15.76 -14.25 -6.93
C TYR A 79 -14.52 -13.33 -6.87
N GLY A 80 -14.70 -12.03 -6.65
CA GLY A 80 -13.58 -11.07 -6.55
C GLY A 80 -12.62 -11.44 -5.39
N LEU A 81 -13.15 -11.88 -4.25
CA LEU A 81 -12.34 -12.31 -3.11
C LEU A 81 -11.57 -13.61 -3.41
N ILE A 82 -12.21 -14.61 -3.99
CA ILE A 82 -11.58 -15.88 -4.37
C ILE A 82 -10.52 -15.66 -5.45
N ALA A 83 -10.77 -14.78 -6.41
CA ALA A 83 -9.84 -14.47 -7.47
C ALA A 83 -8.55 -13.77 -6.97
N GLN A 84 -8.59 -13.15 -5.79
CA GLN A 84 -7.41 -12.57 -5.15
C GLN A 84 -6.54 -13.59 -4.37
N ILE A 85 -7.06 -14.78 -4.03
CA ILE A 85 -6.32 -15.78 -3.25
C ILE A 85 -5.00 -16.21 -3.91
N PRO A 86 -4.92 -16.49 -5.22
CA PRO A 86 -3.64 -16.80 -5.88
C PRO A 86 -2.62 -15.66 -5.81
N TYR A 87 -3.10 -14.41 -5.82
CA TYR A 87 -2.28 -13.21 -5.65
C TYR A 87 -1.63 -13.12 -4.27
N LEU A 88 -2.34 -13.59 -3.24
CA LEU A 88 -1.86 -13.59 -1.86
C LEU A 88 -0.85 -14.71 -1.60
N LEU A 89 -0.92 -15.82 -2.36
CA LEU A 89 -0.17 -17.05 -2.06
C LEU A 89 1.06 -17.29 -2.95
N VAL A 90 1.09 -16.81 -4.20
CA VAL A 90 2.08 -17.28 -5.20
C VAL A 90 2.82 -16.13 -5.89
N GLY A 91 2.42 -14.86 -5.72
CA GLY A 91 2.89 -13.77 -6.58
C GLY A 91 2.37 -13.95 -8.02
N ALA A 92 1.68 -12.99 -8.57
CA ALA A 92 1.03 -13.18 -9.87
C ALA A 92 1.98 -12.92 -11.02
N GLY A 93 2.15 -13.90 -11.91
CA GLY A 93 2.73 -13.66 -13.24
C GLY A 93 1.89 -12.64 -14.03
N THR A 94 2.55 -11.79 -14.81
CA THR A 94 1.99 -10.63 -15.54
C THR A 94 0.70 -10.92 -16.30
N GLN A 95 0.61 -12.05 -17.02
CA GLN A 95 -0.59 -12.41 -17.80
C GLN A 95 -1.82 -12.72 -16.95
N ARG A 96 -1.65 -13.34 -15.77
CA ARG A 96 -2.78 -13.66 -14.88
C ARG A 96 -3.38 -12.41 -14.26
N SER A 97 -2.54 -11.41 -13.95
CA SER A 97 -2.97 -10.13 -13.41
C SER A 97 -3.84 -9.35 -14.39
N SER A 98 -3.44 -9.30 -15.66
CA SER A 98 -4.18 -8.62 -16.73
C SER A 98 -5.55 -9.28 -16.96
N SER A 99 -5.60 -10.62 -17.07
CA SER A 99 -6.88 -11.34 -17.27
C SER A 99 -7.83 -11.18 -16.10
N LEU A 100 -7.32 -11.13 -14.86
CA LEU A 100 -8.16 -10.89 -13.67
C LEU A 100 -8.73 -9.46 -13.71
N MET A 101 -7.90 -8.46 -14.03
CA MET A 101 -8.33 -7.07 -14.12
C MET A 101 -9.41 -6.88 -15.20
N GLU A 102 -9.24 -7.49 -16.38
CA GLU A 102 -10.24 -7.48 -17.45
C GLU A 102 -11.56 -8.12 -17.00
N HIS A 103 -11.50 -9.24 -16.28
CA HIS A 103 -12.69 -9.88 -15.73
C HIS A 103 -13.43 -9.01 -14.70
N LEU A 104 -12.67 -8.36 -13.81
CA LEU A 104 -13.24 -7.43 -12.83
C LEU A 104 -13.84 -6.20 -13.53
N ALA A 105 -13.20 -5.73 -14.59
CA ALA A 105 -13.73 -4.65 -15.43
C ALA A 105 -15.06 -5.05 -16.08
N LEU A 106 -15.14 -6.21 -16.71
CA LEU A 106 -16.38 -6.73 -17.29
C LEU A 106 -17.50 -6.85 -16.26
N MET A 107 -17.19 -7.28 -15.03
CA MET A 107 -18.17 -7.37 -13.94
C MET A 107 -18.68 -6.01 -13.44
N SER A 108 -17.97 -4.93 -13.74
CA SER A 108 -18.39 -3.56 -13.39
C SER A 108 -19.33 -2.94 -14.42
N ALA A 109 -19.56 -3.58 -15.58
CA ALA A 109 -20.44 -3.08 -16.63
C ALA A 109 -21.84 -2.80 -16.08
N GLY A 110 -22.36 -1.60 -16.38
CA GLY A 110 -23.67 -1.15 -15.92
C GLY A 110 -23.71 -0.58 -14.50
N ILE A 111 -22.58 -0.58 -13.76
CA ILE A 111 -22.48 0.13 -12.48
C ILE A 111 -22.35 1.62 -12.75
N SER A 112 -23.10 2.45 -12.02
CA SER A 112 -23.01 3.90 -12.09
C SER A 112 -21.68 4.37 -11.47
N ARG A 113 -20.89 5.14 -12.21
CA ARG A 113 -19.67 5.76 -11.73
C ARG A 113 -19.94 6.65 -10.51
N ARG A 114 -21.02 7.44 -10.57
CA ARG A 114 -21.42 8.33 -9.48
C ARG A 114 -21.73 7.54 -8.21
N ASP A 115 -22.54 6.49 -8.32
CA ASP A 115 -22.97 5.71 -7.16
C ASP A 115 -21.78 4.97 -6.52
N LEU A 116 -20.82 4.52 -7.34
CA LEU A 116 -19.60 3.93 -6.84
C LEU A 116 -18.79 4.95 -6.04
N VAL A 117 -18.57 6.16 -6.55
CA VAL A 117 -17.84 7.22 -5.83
C VAL A 117 -18.55 7.56 -4.52
N GLU A 118 -19.86 7.70 -4.52
CA GLU A 118 -20.67 7.99 -3.33
C GLU A 118 -20.53 6.90 -2.26
N VAL A 119 -20.56 5.63 -2.65
CA VAL A 119 -20.35 4.50 -1.73
C VAL A 119 -18.94 4.49 -1.16
N VAL A 120 -17.92 4.76 -1.99
CA VAL A 120 -16.52 4.82 -1.54
C VAL A 120 -16.33 5.97 -0.55
N GLU A 121 -16.81 7.18 -0.88
CA GLU A 121 -16.74 8.35 0.01
C GLU A 121 -17.46 8.12 1.34
N GLY A 122 -18.63 7.52 1.32
CA GLY A 122 -19.38 7.14 2.53
C GLY A 122 -18.72 6.06 3.37
N ALA A 123 -17.79 5.29 2.80
CA ALA A 123 -17.08 4.22 3.48
C ALA A 123 -15.67 4.61 3.96
N LEU A 124 -15.17 5.80 3.65
CA LEU A 124 -13.79 6.21 3.96
C LEU A 124 -13.46 6.06 5.44
N THR A 125 -14.28 6.61 6.33
CA THR A 125 -14.02 6.59 7.78
C THR A 125 -14.26 5.24 8.42
N THR A 126 -15.17 4.42 7.88
CA THR A 126 -15.58 3.16 8.49
C THR A 126 -14.85 1.93 7.96
N ALA A 127 -14.36 1.98 6.72
CA ALA A 127 -13.72 0.84 6.08
C ALA A 127 -12.26 1.12 5.65
N ILE A 128 -11.93 2.33 5.23
CA ILE A 128 -10.59 2.65 4.72
C ILE A 128 -9.69 3.18 5.84
N GLU A 129 -10.10 4.21 6.55
CA GLU A 129 -9.27 4.83 7.59
C GLU A 129 -8.73 3.83 8.63
N PRO A 130 -9.53 2.86 9.15
CA PRO A 130 -9.02 1.83 10.07
C PRO A 130 -7.98 0.90 9.45
N ALA A 131 -7.92 0.81 8.12
CA ALA A 131 -6.97 -0.02 7.40
C ALA A 131 -5.68 0.73 7.02
N VAL A 132 -5.60 2.05 7.20
CA VAL A 132 -4.40 2.84 6.87
C VAL A 132 -3.30 2.55 7.90
N TYR A 133 -2.07 2.34 7.45
CA TYR A 133 -0.91 2.27 8.33
C TYR A 133 -0.54 3.66 8.87
N ALA A 134 -0.37 3.78 10.19
CA ALA A 134 0.09 5.01 10.82
C ALA A 134 1.48 5.42 10.32
N GLU A 135 2.35 4.43 10.10
CA GLU A 135 3.70 4.64 9.54
C GLU A 135 3.65 5.23 8.12
N ALA A 136 2.66 4.85 7.31
CA ALA A 136 2.46 5.44 5.99
C ALA A 136 2.07 6.93 6.08
N LEU A 137 1.17 7.27 7.02
CA LEU A 137 0.79 8.68 7.27
C LEU A 137 1.96 9.49 7.77
N ASP A 138 2.79 8.95 8.67
CA ASP A 138 4.01 9.60 9.17
C ASP A 138 4.98 9.93 8.02
N LEU A 139 5.14 9.01 7.05
CA LEU A 139 5.97 9.23 5.85
C LEU A 139 5.37 10.28 4.92
N ILE A 140 4.08 10.19 4.62
CA ILE A 140 3.36 11.15 3.79
C ILE A 140 3.51 12.56 4.36
N GLU A 141 3.27 12.73 5.65
CA GLU A 141 3.42 14.01 6.33
C GLU A 141 4.90 14.49 6.34
N GLY A 142 5.85 13.56 6.49
CA GLY A 142 7.28 13.86 6.37
C GLY A 142 7.65 14.41 4.99
N HIS A 143 7.17 13.78 3.91
CA HIS A 143 7.39 14.25 2.55
C HIS A 143 6.75 15.62 2.30
N ARG A 144 5.52 15.83 2.75
CA ARG A 144 4.84 17.13 2.64
C ARG A 144 5.59 18.23 3.36
N ARG A 145 6.08 17.98 4.58
CA ARG A 145 6.92 18.95 5.33
C ARG A 145 8.25 19.25 4.62
N ALA A 146 8.79 18.26 3.89
CA ALA A 146 9.99 18.46 3.07
C ALA A 146 9.71 19.22 1.74
N GLY A 147 8.44 19.53 1.44
CA GLY A 147 8.03 20.18 0.21
C GLY A 147 8.00 19.27 -1.02
N HIS A 148 7.94 17.95 -0.80
CA HIS A 148 7.78 16.97 -1.87
C HIS A 148 6.30 16.79 -2.20
N ASP A 149 5.99 16.60 -3.48
CA ASP A 149 4.67 16.15 -3.88
C ASP A 149 4.43 14.70 -3.41
N VAL A 150 3.23 14.39 -2.97
CA VAL A 150 2.82 13.03 -2.60
C VAL A 150 1.84 12.50 -3.64
N VAL A 151 2.18 11.38 -4.26
CA VAL A 151 1.41 10.77 -5.35
C VAL A 151 1.07 9.33 -4.99
N VAL A 152 -0.22 8.98 -5.00
CA VAL A 152 -0.65 7.59 -4.87
C VAL A 152 -0.73 6.96 -6.25
N VAL A 153 -0.04 5.83 -6.46
CA VAL A 153 -0.01 5.09 -7.73
C VAL A 153 -0.56 3.69 -7.49
N SER A 154 -1.70 3.36 -8.08
CA SER A 154 -2.37 2.09 -7.79
C SER A 154 -2.97 1.42 -9.03
N ALA A 155 -2.92 0.09 -9.08
CA ALA A 155 -3.63 -0.72 -10.07
C ALA A 155 -5.16 -0.70 -9.86
N SER A 156 -5.65 -0.32 -8.70
CA SER A 156 -7.08 -0.15 -8.42
C SER A 156 -7.67 1.01 -9.23
N ILE A 157 -8.99 1.03 -9.41
CA ILE A 157 -9.67 2.02 -10.26
C ILE A 157 -9.72 3.41 -9.62
N SER A 158 -9.69 4.44 -10.45
CA SER A 158 -9.59 5.86 -10.05
C SER A 158 -10.70 6.29 -9.10
N GLU A 159 -11.91 5.75 -9.26
CA GLU A 159 -13.08 6.04 -8.41
C GLU A 159 -12.91 5.56 -6.96
N MET A 160 -12.03 4.58 -6.73
CA MET A 160 -11.67 4.11 -5.40
C MET A 160 -10.42 4.82 -4.89
N VAL A 161 -9.41 4.96 -5.74
CA VAL A 161 -8.09 5.49 -5.35
C VAL A 161 -8.12 6.98 -5.05
N ALA A 162 -8.83 7.79 -5.85
CA ALA A 162 -8.83 9.24 -5.70
C ALA A 162 -9.43 9.71 -4.35
N PRO A 163 -10.57 9.17 -3.86
CA PRO A 163 -11.06 9.50 -2.52
C PRO A 163 -10.09 9.09 -1.41
N ILE A 164 -9.46 7.91 -1.54
CA ILE A 164 -8.48 7.41 -0.55
C ILE A 164 -7.22 8.28 -0.55
N ALA A 165 -6.70 8.67 -1.71
CA ALA A 165 -5.55 9.56 -1.83
C ALA A 165 -5.81 10.90 -1.12
N ARG A 166 -7.00 11.49 -1.32
CA ARG A 166 -7.40 12.71 -0.59
C ARG A 166 -7.46 12.48 0.92
N LEU A 167 -8.02 11.36 1.37
CA LEU A 167 -8.10 11.01 2.79
C LEU A 167 -6.72 10.98 3.47
N VAL A 168 -5.71 10.40 2.81
CA VAL A 168 -4.35 10.28 3.35
C VAL A 168 -3.50 11.53 3.12
N GLY A 169 -4.04 12.56 2.46
CA GLY A 169 -3.37 13.84 2.23
C GLY A 169 -2.39 13.83 1.05
N ALA A 170 -2.58 12.94 0.08
CA ALA A 170 -1.82 12.96 -1.17
C ALA A 170 -2.28 14.10 -2.10
N ASP A 171 -1.34 14.66 -2.84
CA ASP A 171 -1.59 15.75 -3.80
C ASP A 171 -2.26 15.24 -5.08
N ARG A 172 -1.92 14.03 -5.50
CA ARG A 172 -2.42 13.39 -6.73
C ARG A 172 -2.64 11.90 -6.55
N ALA A 173 -3.49 11.36 -7.43
CA ALA A 173 -3.71 9.93 -7.58
C ALA A 173 -3.53 9.53 -9.05
N VAL A 174 -2.73 8.51 -9.30
CA VAL A 174 -2.52 7.86 -10.59
C VAL A 174 -3.03 6.43 -10.48
N ALA A 175 -4.10 6.10 -11.20
CA ALA A 175 -4.86 4.88 -11.01
C ALA A 175 -5.38 4.33 -12.33
N THR A 176 -5.89 3.09 -12.32
CA THR A 176 -6.55 2.50 -13.48
C THR A 176 -7.83 3.27 -13.83
N HIS A 177 -7.99 3.63 -15.08
CA HIS A 177 -9.20 4.29 -15.58
C HIS A 177 -10.09 3.29 -16.30
N MET A 178 -11.35 3.27 -15.88
CA MET A 178 -12.42 2.54 -16.56
C MET A 178 -13.07 3.44 -17.61
N GLU A 179 -13.53 2.85 -18.69
CA GLU A 179 -14.33 3.55 -19.67
C GLU A 179 -15.77 3.75 -19.14
N VAL A 180 -16.27 4.97 -19.30
CA VAL A 180 -17.62 5.36 -18.89
C VAL A 180 -18.42 5.78 -20.10
N GLY A 181 -19.62 5.23 -20.27
CA GLY A 181 -20.55 5.60 -21.32
C GLY A 181 -21.17 6.98 -21.11
N GLU A 182 -21.87 7.49 -22.15
CA GLU A 182 -22.60 8.77 -22.08
C GLU A 182 -23.70 8.77 -21.01
N ASP A 183 -24.19 7.59 -20.64
CA ASP A 183 -25.17 7.35 -19.58
C ASP A 183 -24.56 7.41 -18.16
N GLY A 184 -23.25 7.58 -18.05
CA GLY A 184 -22.53 7.61 -16.76
C GLY A 184 -22.28 6.23 -16.15
N LEU A 185 -22.54 5.15 -16.91
CA LEU A 185 -22.30 3.79 -16.47
C LEU A 185 -20.94 3.28 -16.99
N PHE A 186 -20.28 2.42 -16.22
CA PHE A 186 -19.08 1.73 -16.70
C PHE A 186 -19.44 0.78 -17.85
N THR A 187 -18.65 0.82 -18.93
CA THR A 187 -18.84 -0.06 -20.10
C THR A 187 -18.29 -1.48 -19.88
N GLY A 188 -17.54 -1.69 -18.79
CA GLY A 188 -16.81 -2.93 -18.55
C GLY A 188 -15.44 -3.00 -19.24
N ARG A 189 -14.96 -1.89 -19.83
CA ARG A 189 -13.65 -1.80 -20.48
C ARG A 189 -12.70 -0.91 -19.68
N ILE A 190 -11.41 -1.22 -19.74
CA ILE A 190 -10.34 -0.40 -19.18
C ILE A 190 -9.86 0.54 -20.28
N SER A 191 -9.90 1.85 -20.04
CA SER A 191 -9.33 2.85 -20.95
C SER A 191 -7.83 3.06 -20.72
N ARG A 192 -7.36 2.91 -19.46
CA ARG A 192 -5.95 2.97 -19.10
C ARG A 192 -5.68 2.08 -17.89
N SER A 193 -4.77 1.12 -18.02
CA SER A 193 -4.35 0.24 -16.92
C SER A 193 -3.15 0.82 -16.17
N MET A 194 -3.03 0.52 -14.87
CA MET A 194 -1.85 0.83 -14.03
C MET A 194 -1.21 -0.46 -13.51
N LEU A 195 -1.21 -1.52 -14.31
CA LEU A 195 -0.52 -2.77 -13.97
C LEU A 195 0.94 -2.75 -14.43
N HIS A 196 1.83 -3.30 -13.59
CA HIS A 196 3.23 -3.57 -13.92
C HIS A 196 3.98 -2.34 -14.49
N SER A 197 4.46 -2.44 -15.73
CA SER A 197 5.20 -1.38 -16.43
C SER A 197 4.42 -0.09 -16.64
N GLU A 198 3.08 -0.14 -16.60
CA GLU A 198 2.27 1.06 -16.74
C GLU A 198 2.43 2.04 -15.58
N LYS A 199 2.74 1.55 -14.38
CA LYS A 199 3.05 2.43 -13.24
C LYS A 199 4.31 3.27 -13.48
N VAL A 200 5.36 2.69 -14.08
CA VAL A 200 6.58 3.45 -14.36
C VAL A 200 6.38 4.44 -15.51
N VAL A 201 5.59 4.09 -16.52
CA VAL A 201 5.21 5.05 -17.57
C VAL A 201 4.48 6.23 -16.98
N ALA A 202 3.47 5.95 -16.15
CA ALA A 202 2.67 6.99 -15.49
C ALA A 202 3.49 7.86 -14.51
N LEU A 203 4.47 7.27 -13.82
CA LEU A 203 5.42 8.02 -12.99
C LEU A 203 6.22 9.03 -13.84
N HIS A 204 6.76 8.59 -14.96
CA HIS A 204 7.53 9.49 -15.85
C HIS A 204 6.66 10.58 -16.46
N GLU A 205 5.41 10.28 -16.82
CA GLU A 205 4.45 11.28 -17.32
C GLU A 205 4.12 12.30 -16.23
N ASP A 206 3.83 11.86 -15.00
CA ASP A 206 3.57 12.75 -13.85
C ASP A 206 4.79 13.62 -13.55
N ALA A 207 5.98 13.02 -13.51
CA ALA A 207 7.22 13.73 -13.28
C ALA A 207 7.48 14.82 -14.34
N ALA A 208 7.30 14.48 -15.62
CA ALA A 208 7.46 15.43 -16.73
C ALA A 208 6.43 16.55 -16.67
N ALA A 209 5.17 16.26 -16.38
CA ALA A 209 4.09 17.24 -16.29
C ALA A 209 4.29 18.25 -15.15
N HIS A 210 4.98 17.87 -14.07
CA HIS A 210 5.15 18.69 -12.87
C HIS A 210 6.59 19.21 -12.66
N GLY A 211 7.50 18.98 -13.62
CA GLY A 211 8.89 19.41 -13.50
C GLY A 211 9.64 18.70 -12.37
N ILE A 212 9.34 17.45 -12.15
CA ILE A 212 9.92 16.58 -11.12
C ILE A 212 11.09 15.80 -11.71
N ASP A 213 12.17 15.63 -10.94
CA ASP A 213 13.31 14.80 -11.29
C ASP A 213 13.18 13.42 -10.63
N PRO A 214 12.95 12.33 -11.39
CA PRO A 214 12.83 11.00 -10.82
C PRO A 214 14.04 10.56 -9.99
N ALA A 215 15.24 11.00 -10.31
CA ALA A 215 16.45 10.67 -9.55
C ALA A 215 16.44 11.24 -8.11
N ARG A 216 15.56 12.19 -7.83
CA ARG A 216 15.36 12.80 -6.51
C ARG A 216 14.08 12.34 -5.82
N CYS A 217 13.34 11.44 -6.46
CA CYS A 217 12.06 10.93 -5.96
C CYS A 217 12.20 9.68 -5.10
N TRP A 218 11.18 9.45 -4.30
CA TRP A 218 10.97 8.23 -3.53
C TRP A 218 9.85 7.39 -4.17
N ALA A 219 9.97 6.06 -4.07
CA ALA A 219 8.87 5.15 -4.38
C ALA A 219 8.74 4.08 -3.29
N TYR A 220 7.51 3.76 -2.92
CA TYR A 220 7.14 2.84 -1.86
C TYR A 220 6.21 1.77 -2.40
N SER A 221 6.53 0.48 -2.22
CA SER A 221 5.66 -0.63 -2.60
C SER A 221 5.95 -1.91 -1.81
N ASP A 222 4.94 -2.80 -1.74
CA ASP A 222 5.01 -4.13 -1.12
C ASP A 222 5.29 -5.26 -2.11
N SER A 223 5.16 -5.01 -3.41
CA SER A 223 5.11 -6.07 -4.43
C SER A 223 6.26 -6.02 -5.43
N ILE A 224 6.78 -7.21 -5.77
CA ILE A 224 7.76 -7.37 -6.86
C ILE A 224 7.23 -6.88 -8.21
N SER A 225 5.91 -6.85 -8.41
CA SER A 225 5.30 -6.31 -9.63
C SER A 225 5.61 -4.83 -9.86
N ASP A 226 5.97 -4.10 -8.82
CA ASP A 226 6.30 -2.68 -8.84
C ASP A 226 7.83 -2.42 -8.92
N GLU A 227 8.63 -3.47 -9.12
CA GLU A 227 10.07 -3.34 -9.35
C GLU A 227 10.40 -2.28 -10.42
N PRO A 228 9.69 -2.20 -11.58
CA PRO A 228 9.99 -1.16 -12.56
C PRO A 228 9.78 0.26 -12.01
N MET A 229 8.74 0.50 -11.20
CA MET A 229 8.47 1.78 -10.57
C MET A 229 9.53 2.12 -9.50
N LEU A 230 9.90 1.13 -8.67
CA LEU A 230 10.93 1.29 -7.65
C LEU A 230 12.31 1.58 -8.27
N SER A 231 12.64 0.92 -9.38
CA SER A 231 13.92 1.13 -10.08
C SER A 231 14.01 2.45 -10.86
N ALA A 232 12.88 3.12 -11.08
CA ALA A 232 12.83 4.38 -11.83
C ALA A 232 13.16 5.62 -10.98
N VAL A 233 13.29 5.47 -9.67
CA VAL A 233 13.52 6.59 -8.74
C VAL A 233 14.87 6.50 -8.04
N GLY A 234 15.33 7.63 -7.50
CA GLY A 234 16.60 7.66 -6.76
C GLY A 234 16.52 7.03 -5.37
N HIS A 235 15.32 6.93 -4.77
CA HIS A 235 15.13 6.44 -3.41
C HIS A 235 14.00 5.39 -3.32
N PRO A 236 14.24 4.16 -3.85
CA PRO A 236 13.29 3.06 -3.69
C PRO A 236 13.22 2.57 -2.24
N VAL A 237 12.02 2.22 -1.78
CA VAL A 237 11.78 1.67 -0.44
C VAL A 237 10.78 0.52 -0.53
N ALA A 238 11.16 -0.67 -0.09
CA ALA A 238 10.27 -1.81 0.00
C ALA A 238 9.51 -1.78 1.34
N VAL A 239 8.18 -1.75 1.28
CA VAL A 239 7.29 -1.70 2.45
C VAL A 239 6.55 -3.02 2.59
N ASN A 240 6.66 -3.70 3.75
CA ASN A 240 6.04 -5.01 3.97
C ASN A 240 6.21 -5.97 2.76
N PRO A 241 7.43 -6.03 2.15
CA PRO A 241 7.61 -6.61 0.83
C PRO A 241 7.25 -8.09 0.79
N ASP A 242 6.68 -8.50 -0.34
CA ASP A 242 6.54 -9.90 -0.68
C ASP A 242 7.91 -10.58 -0.74
N ARG A 243 7.91 -11.93 -0.81
CA ARG A 243 9.17 -12.71 -0.75
C ARG A 243 10.17 -12.31 -1.84
N ASP A 244 9.69 -12.06 -3.06
CA ASP A 244 10.57 -11.79 -4.19
C ASP A 244 11.08 -10.35 -4.17
N LEU A 245 10.24 -9.37 -3.78
CA LEU A 245 10.69 -8.00 -3.57
C LEU A 245 11.66 -7.90 -2.38
N ARG A 246 11.43 -8.65 -1.29
CA ARG A 246 12.36 -8.68 -0.14
C ARG A 246 13.75 -9.18 -0.54
N ARG A 247 13.81 -10.24 -1.36
CA ARG A 247 15.06 -10.75 -1.92
C ARG A 247 15.75 -9.70 -2.80
N LEU A 248 15.01 -9.10 -3.73
CA LEU A 248 15.54 -8.07 -4.61
C LEU A 248 16.03 -6.84 -3.85
N ALA A 249 15.30 -6.40 -2.85
CA ALA A 249 15.71 -5.28 -1.99
C ALA A 249 17.04 -5.55 -1.28
N GLN A 250 17.25 -6.79 -0.81
CA GLN A 250 18.54 -7.20 -0.23
C GLN A 250 19.67 -7.23 -1.27
N GLU A 251 19.40 -7.73 -2.49
CA GLU A 251 20.37 -7.79 -3.59
C GLU A 251 20.79 -6.39 -4.09
N ARG A 252 19.90 -5.40 -3.96
CA ARG A 252 20.12 -4.02 -4.44
C ARG A 252 20.35 -3.01 -3.32
N ASP A 253 20.52 -3.47 -2.09
CA ASP A 253 20.66 -2.61 -0.90
C ASP A 253 19.54 -1.57 -0.74
N TRP A 254 18.31 -1.92 -1.16
CA TRP A 254 17.14 -1.07 -0.96
C TRP A 254 16.65 -1.13 0.47
N PRO A 255 16.30 0.02 1.08
CA PRO A 255 15.69 0.04 2.40
C PRO A 255 14.41 -0.78 2.45
N VAL A 256 14.26 -1.58 3.53
CA VAL A 256 13.04 -2.33 3.83
C VAL A 256 12.40 -1.72 5.07
N ARG A 257 11.08 -1.52 5.02
CA ARG A 257 10.27 -1.06 6.16
C ARG A 257 9.14 -2.04 6.43
N ASP A 258 9.01 -2.44 7.68
CA ASP A 258 7.89 -3.28 8.11
C ASP A 258 6.90 -2.41 8.90
N PHE A 259 5.75 -2.10 8.31
CA PHE A 259 4.65 -1.39 8.96
C PHE A 259 3.77 -2.38 9.71
N ALA A 260 3.35 -2.02 10.89
CA ALA A 260 2.58 -2.91 11.76
C ALA A 260 1.41 -2.22 12.48
N ARG A 261 1.28 -0.89 12.39
CA ARG A 261 0.31 -0.12 13.17
C ARG A 261 -0.82 0.45 12.31
N PRO A 262 -1.94 -0.26 12.08
CA PRO A 262 -3.11 0.36 11.49
C PRO A 262 -3.58 1.52 12.37
N VAL A 263 -4.11 2.57 11.76
CA VAL A 263 -4.70 3.70 12.49
C VAL A 263 -5.89 3.17 13.30
N ARG A 264 -5.84 3.34 14.62
CA ARG A 264 -7.01 3.09 15.46
C ARG A 264 -7.83 4.37 15.51
N LEU A 265 -9.06 4.29 15.05
CA LEU A 265 -10.04 5.35 15.32
C LEU A 265 -10.11 5.59 16.82
N ARG A 266 -9.92 6.84 17.26
CA ARG A 266 -10.13 7.27 18.62
C ARG A 266 -11.58 7.62 18.85
#